data_cb83931dc8c4f67e9e09fa220eaf4258
#
_entry.id   cb83931dc8c4f67e9e09fa220eaf4258
#
_cell.length_a   1.000
_cell.length_b   1.000
_cell.length_c   1.000
_cell.angle_alpha   90.00
_cell.angle_beta   90.00
_cell.angle_gamma   90.00
#
_symmetry.space_group_name_H-M   'P 1'
#
loop_
_entity.id
_entity.type
_entity.pdbx_description
1 polymer ?
#
loop_
_entity_poly.entity_id
_entity_poly.type
_entity_poly.pdbx_seq_one_letter_code
_entity_poly.pdbx_strand_id
1 'polypeptide(L)'
;MNRIISRLTALSAAALLMLPSCLGKGKNTPEFPSIKPLSTLTGKVEKRIITRLSAAGTEEERTEEVYRRTGGLLTKVVYGIPASGGSLQPIETTTNTYDEQGYRVSEVVEKLTATGTKERTETKYTYRPFSPQASYVSSYKEYDSQGRLVADVTHELEGSRLSRVVRTVYDYSAGGANPKETVLRTNYTYMEPIIESRTFTLVTDPKAVGGTGALYHEQARMRVDYYGRKLFEEIHTFDTSVGVAKQDLKKPNGATVATYTYGDTGDIVRELRETHGPRTQAEYDADKEHKLPLLKLIDRYYYEVKYTQTNTEGFPTKMEVTVEKGIAKTKTTYTANISYTYFADPAPKN
;
A
#
# COMPACT_ATOMS: atom_id res chain seq x y z
N MET A 1 -18.69 8.21 -7.17
CA MET A 1 -18.39 6.83 -7.50
C MET A 1 -16.88 6.59 -7.75
N ASN A 2 -16.19 7.40 -8.58
CA ASN A 2 -14.75 7.20 -8.89
C ASN A 2 -13.77 7.33 -7.71
N ARG A 3 -14.10 8.05 -6.63
CA ARG A 3 -13.21 8.21 -5.44
C ARG A 3 -13.16 6.97 -4.53
N ILE A 4 -14.18 6.13 -4.55
CA ILE A 4 -14.23 4.90 -3.73
C ILE A 4 -13.38 3.81 -4.40
N ILE A 5 -13.39 3.74 -5.74
CA ILE A 5 -12.64 2.73 -6.50
C ILE A 5 -11.13 3.00 -6.41
N SER A 6 -10.68 4.27 -6.46
CA SER A 6 -9.25 4.61 -6.33
C SER A 6 -8.68 4.31 -4.94
N ARG A 7 -9.52 4.34 -3.89
CA ARG A 7 -9.11 3.92 -2.52
C ARG A 7 -9.09 2.39 -2.37
N LEU A 8 -9.90 1.66 -3.15
CA LEU A 8 -9.94 0.20 -3.15
C LEU A 8 -8.66 -0.42 -3.74
N THR A 9 -8.11 0.16 -4.81
CA THR A 9 -6.87 -0.32 -5.44
C THR A 9 -5.63 -0.18 -4.56
N ALA A 10 -5.55 0.90 -3.79
CA ALA A 10 -4.42 1.11 -2.86
C ALA A 10 -4.42 0.12 -1.67
N LEU A 11 -5.60 -0.36 -1.25
CA LEU A 11 -5.76 -1.24 -0.09
C LEU A 11 -5.57 -2.73 -0.43
N SER A 12 -5.92 -3.19 -1.63
CA SER A 12 -5.64 -4.57 -2.05
C SER A 12 -4.13 -4.85 -2.12
N ALA A 13 -3.35 -3.83 -2.47
CA ALA A 13 -1.89 -3.91 -2.46
C ALA A 13 -1.31 -3.87 -1.03
N ALA A 14 -1.94 -3.14 -0.10
CA ALA A 14 -1.50 -3.09 1.29
C ALA A 14 -1.75 -4.41 2.04
N ALA A 15 -2.80 -5.17 1.70
CA ALA A 15 -3.08 -6.45 2.33
C ALA A 15 -1.99 -7.51 2.07
N LEU A 16 -1.32 -7.46 0.92
CA LEU A 16 -0.14 -8.31 0.64
C LEU A 16 1.11 -7.89 1.45
N LEU A 17 1.15 -6.65 1.93
CA LEU A 17 2.31 -6.08 2.61
C LEU A 17 2.30 -6.29 4.13
N MET A 18 1.27 -6.92 4.70
CA MET A 18 1.04 -6.94 6.15
C MET A 18 1.20 -8.31 6.82
N LEU A 19 1.91 -9.24 6.21
CA LEU A 19 2.21 -10.53 6.86
C LEU A 19 3.46 -10.40 7.74
N PRO A 20 3.39 -10.74 9.03
CA PRO A 20 4.53 -10.63 9.92
C PRO A 20 5.64 -11.60 9.51
N SER A 21 6.85 -11.08 9.46
CA SER A 21 8.07 -11.84 9.22
C SER A 21 8.51 -12.60 10.46
N CYS A 22 8.00 -13.80 10.67
CA CYS A 22 8.55 -14.76 11.62
C CYS A 22 8.61 -16.13 10.98
N LEU A 23 9.57 -16.36 10.07
CA LEU A 23 9.82 -17.69 9.55
C LEU A 23 11.31 -18.01 9.63
N GLY A 24 11.62 -18.97 10.50
CA GLY A 24 12.94 -19.55 10.63
C GLY A 24 13.39 -20.24 9.32
N LYS A 25 14.71 -20.36 9.15
CA LYS A 25 15.36 -20.98 7.99
C LYS A 25 14.94 -22.45 7.83
N GLY A 26 13.94 -22.72 6.98
CA GLY A 26 13.56 -24.05 6.53
C GLY A 26 13.41 -24.08 5.01
N LYS A 27 13.85 -25.14 4.36
CA LYS A 27 13.83 -25.33 2.90
C LYS A 27 12.43 -25.35 2.25
N ASN A 28 11.36 -25.15 3.03
CA ASN A 28 9.96 -25.08 2.60
C ASN A 28 9.28 -23.83 3.16
N THR A 29 9.96 -22.69 3.11
CA THR A 29 9.38 -21.43 3.54
C THR A 29 8.29 -21.05 2.55
N PRO A 30 7.04 -20.75 3.02
CA PRO A 30 6.01 -20.25 2.13
C PRO A 30 6.46 -18.94 1.50
N GLU A 31 6.30 -18.85 0.18
CA GLU A 31 6.57 -17.64 -0.59
C GLU A 31 5.47 -16.60 -0.35
N PHE A 32 5.26 -16.24 0.92
CA PHE A 32 4.54 -15.01 1.21
C PHE A 32 5.50 -13.86 1.04
N PRO A 33 5.06 -12.75 0.46
CA PRO A 33 5.78 -11.50 0.59
C PRO A 33 5.81 -11.11 2.08
N SER A 34 6.74 -11.69 2.83
CA SER A 34 7.02 -11.26 4.19
C SER A 34 7.83 -9.98 4.08
N ILE A 35 7.22 -8.83 4.39
CA ILE A 35 8.03 -7.66 4.68
C ILE A 35 8.80 -8.02 5.95
N LYS A 36 10.08 -8.35 5.81
CA LYS A 36 10.96 -8.27 6.94
C LYS A 36 10.87 -6.82 7.41
N PRO A 37 10.52 -6.56 8.68
CA PRO A 37 10.73 -5.24 9.23
C PRO A 37 12.18 -4.87 8.93
N LEU A 38 12.47 -3.61 8.66
CA LEU A 38 13.77 -3.04 8.34
C LEU A 38 14.86 -3.79 9.12
N SER A 39 15.45 -4.81 8.48
CA SER A 39 16.26 -5.81 9.21
C SER A 39 17.49 -5.18 9.87
N THR A 40 17.94 -4.05 9.33
CA THR A 40 19.06 -3.28 9.85
C THR A 40 18.70 -2.37 11.02
N LEU A 41 17.45 -1.92 11.13
CA LEU A 41 16.97 -1.08 12.23
C LEU A 41 16.41 -1.88 13.41
N THR A 42 15.99 -3.13 13.15
CA THR A 42 15.36 -3.99 14.17
C THR A 42 16.29 -4.25 15.35
N GLY A 43 15.81 -3.99 16.55
CA GLY A 43 16.52 -4.23 17.80
C GLY A 43 17.59 -3.18 18.16
N LYS A 44 17.94 -2.28 17.24
CA LYS A 44 18.92 -1.22 17.46
C LYS A 44 18.27 0.16 17.60
N VAL A 45 17.43 0.54 16.66
CA VAL A 45 16.83 1.86 16.60
C VAL A 45 15.51 1.88 17.36
N GLU A 46 15.40 2.77 18.35
CA GLU A 46 14.19 3.07 19.10
C GLU A 46 13.35 4.14 18.39
N LYS A 47 13.99 5.19 17.89
CA LYS A 47 13.33 6.30 17.20
C LYS A 47 14.14 6.73 15.98
N ARG A 48 13.45 7.03 14.88
CA ARG A 48 13.99 7.66 13.67
C ARG A 48 13.21 8.95 13.42
N ILE A 49 13.93 10.04 13.14
CA ILE A 49 13.34 11.33 12.73
C ILE A 49 13.92 11.70 11.37
N ILE A 50 13.04 11.97 10.42
CA ILE A 50 13.39 12.44 9.08
C ILE A 50 12.87 13.88 8.96
N THR A 51 13.75 14.84 8.76
CA THR A 51 13.41 16.26 8.66
C THR A 51 13.73 16.78 7.27
N ARG A 52 12.72 17.20 6.53
CA ARG A 52 12.86 17.90 5.26
C ARG A 52 13.11 19.37 5.51
N LEU A 53 14.11 19.91 4.82
CA LEU A 53 14.48 21.32 4.92
C LEU A 53 14.16 22.05 3.61
N SER A 54 13.72 23.30 3.71
CA SER A 54 13.68 24.25 2.60
C SER A 54 15.10 24.60 2.11
N ALA A 55 15.18 25.28 0.99
CA ALA A 55 16.44 25.83 0.51
C ALA A 55 17.09 26.83 1.51
N ALA A 56 16.28 27.47 2.36
CA ALA A 56 16.72 28.38 3.42
C ALA A 56 17.10 27.67 4.74
N GLY A 57 17.02 26.32 4.77
CA GLY A 57 17.31 25.53 5.96
C GLY A 57 16.19 25.45 6.99
N THR A 58 15.00 25.96 6.67
CA THR A 58 13.82 25.88 7.54
C THR A 58 13.14 24.50 7.40
N GLU A 59 12.68 23.96 8.51
CA GLU A 59 11.92 22.70 8.53
C GLU A 59 10.55 22.88 7.86
N GLU A 60 10.28 22.08 6.81
CA GLU A 60 9.00 22.07 6.06
C GLU A 60 8.15 20.86 6.36
N GLU A 61 8.80 19.75 6.71
CA GLU A 61 8.13 18.49 7.01
C GLU A 61 9.00 17.68 7.97
N ARG A 62 8.38 16.93 8.86
CA ARG A 62 9.07 16.01 9.76
C ARG A 62 8.28 14.71 9.86
N THR A 63 8.97 13.59 9.76
CA THR A 63 8.42 12.28 10.07
C THR A 63 9.14 11.72 11.30
N GLU A 64 8.39 11.34 12.32
CA GLU A 64 8.88 10.67 13.51
C GLU A 64 8.36 9.24 13.57
N GLU A 65 9.24 8.27 13.74
CA GLU A 65 8.92 6.86 13.82
C GLU A 65 9.51 6.28 15.10
N VAL A 66 8.69 5.56 15.86
CA VAL A 66 9.07 4.87 17.09
C VAL A 66 8.88 3.38 16.89
N TYR A 67 9.88 2.60 17.27
CA TYR A 67 9.94 1.16 17.04
C TYR A 67 9.96 0.38 18.35
N ARG A 68 9.53 -0.87 18.28
CA ARG A 68 9.72 -1.86 19.35
C ARG A 68 11.14 -2.43 19.27
N ARG A 69 11.72 -2.80 20.42
CA ARG A 69 13.00 -3.52 20.45
C ARG A 69 12.95 -4.86 19.69
N THR A 70 11.82 -5.55 19.76
CA THR A 70 11.58 -6.82 19.03
C THR A 70 11.28 -6.63 17.54
N GLY A 71 11.29 -5.40 17.05
CA GLY A 71 10.89 -5.02 15.70
C GLY A 71 9.42 -4.63 15.62
N GLY A 72 9.09 -3.89 14.58
CA GLY A 72 7.77 -3.34 14.33
C GLY A 72 7.63 -1.88 14.75
N LEU A 73 6.88 -1.16 13.95
CA LEU A 73 6.60 0.26 14.11
C LEU A 73 5.49 0.45 15.14
N LEU A 74 5.75 1.15 16.25
CA LEU A 74 4.74 1.52 17.24
C LEU A 74 3.94 2.73 16.78
N THR A 75 4.63 3.82 16.46
CA THR A 75 4.00 5.05 16.00
C THR A 75 4.77 5.65 14.85
N LYS A 76 4.03 6.30 13.95
CA LYS A 76 4.57 7.17 12.92
C LYS A 76 3.76 8.46 12.94
N VAL A 77 4.43 9.61 13.08
CA VAL A 77 3.80 10.93 13.03
C VAL A 77 4.43 11.70 11.89
N VAL A 78 3.63 12.16 10.97
CA VAL A 78 4.04 13.07 9.88
C VAL A 78 3.56 14.47 10.24
N TYR A 79 4.50 15.39 10.32
CA TYR A 79 4.25 16.81 10.53
C TYR A 79 4.36 17.53 9.20
N GLY A 80 3.45 18.44 8.94
CA GLY A 80 3.43 19.27 7.75
C GLY A 80 2.73 20.60 8.02
N ILE A 81 2.82 21.52 7.07
CA ILE A 81 2.07 22.77 7.09
C ILE A 81 0.68 22.47 6.51
N PRO A 82 -0.42 22.70 7.25
CA PRO A 82 -1.77 22.47 6.73
C PRO A 82 -2.07 23.33 5.50
N ALA A 83 -3.03 22.90 4.68
CA ALA A 83 -3.49 23.67 3.52
C ALA A 83 -4.04 25.06 3.91
N SER A 84 -4.53 25.22 5.15
CA SER A 84 -4.96 26.50 5.72
C SER A 84 -3.79 27.43 6.10
N GLY A 85 -2.54 26.98 5.97
CA GLY A 85 -1.34 27.68 6.44
C GLY A 85 -1.11 27.49 7.95
N GLY A 86 -0.06 28.12 8.48
CA GLY A 86 0.29 28.05 9.89
C GLY A 86 1.66 27.40 10.17
N SER A 87 1.83 26.94 11.40
CA SER A 87 3.04 26.23 11.83
C SER A 87 2.98 24.74 11.50
N LEU A 88 4.12 24.10 11.52
CA LEU A 88 4.29 22.65 11.39
C LEU A 88 3.47 21.93 12.48
N GLN A 89 2.59 21.04 12.10
CA GLN A 89 1.75 20.26 13.02
C GLN A 89 1.52 18.85 12.51
N PRO A 90 1.09 17.89 13.37
CA PRO A 90 0.76 16.54 12.93
C PRO A 90 -0.36 16.56 11.89
N ILE A 91 -0.07 16.08 10.67
CA ILE A 91 -1.04 15.92 9.57
C ILE A 91 -1.44 14.46 9.36
N GLU A 92 -0.60 13.52 9.80
CA GLU A 92 -0.93 12.09 9.81
C GLU A 92 -0.29 11.43 11.02
N THR A 93 -1.05 10.58 11.73
CA THR A 93 -0.53 9.75 12.82
C THR A 93 -0.96 8.31 12.59
N THR A 94 -0.01 7.39 12.62
CA THR A 94 -0.26 5.95 12.64
C THR A 94 0.14 5.39 13.99
N THR A 95 -0.73 4.61 14.62
CA THR A 95 -0.45 3.91 15.88
C THR A 95 -0.74 2.42 15.70
N ASN A 96 0.23 1.58 16.05
CA ASN A 96 0.11 0.13 15.99
C ASN A 96 0.10 -0.47 17.39
N THR A 97 -0.77 -1.45 17.61
CA THR A 97 -0.82 -2.27 18.82
C THR A 97 -0.43 -3.70 18.49
N TYR A 98 0.30 -4.34 19.39
CA TYR A 98 0.80 -5.71 19.23
C TYR A 98 0.38 -6.56 20.40
N ASP A 99 0.16 -7.86 20.15
CA ASP A 99 -0.03 -8.85 21.20
C ASP A 99 1.30 -9.25 21.86
N GLU A 100 1.21 -10.16 22.83
CA GLU A 100 2.38 -10.67 23.59
C GLU A 100 3.34 -11.45 22.68
N GLN A 101 2.85 -12.07 21.61
CA GLN A 101 3.64 -12.81 20.64
C GLN A 101 4.34 -11.88 19.62
N GLY A 102 3.97 -10.60 19.61
CA GLY A 102 4.53 -9.60 18.70
C GLY A 102 3.80 -9.46 17.37
N TYR A 103 2.61 -10.04 17.23
CA TYR A 103 1.75 -9.81 16.06
C TYR A 103 0.99 -8.49 16.20
N ARG A 104 0.89 -7.73 15.14
CA ARG A 104 0.13 -6.47 15.12
C ARG A 104 -1.36 -6.75 15.14
N VAL A 105 -2.03 -6.43 16.25
CA VAL A 105 -3.48 -6.66 16.42
C VAL A 105 -4.34 -5.49 15.99
N SER A 106 -3.80 -4.27 16.00
CA SER A 106 -4.52 -3.12 15.44
C SER A 106 -3.58 -2.08 14.82
N GLU A 107 -4.12 -1.31 13.90
CA GLU A 107 -3.53 -0.11 13.33
C GLU A 107 -4.59 0.98 13.34
N VAL A 108 -4.25 2.14 13.89
CA VAL A 108 -5.07 3.35 13.85
C VAL A 108 -4.35 4.39 13.03
N VAL A 109 -5.01 4.94 12.03
CA VAL A 109 -4.50 6.04 11.22
C VAL A 109 -5.42 7.24 11.37
N GLU A 110 -4.85 8.36 11.80
CA GLU A 110 -5.52 9.66 11.87
C GLU A 110 -4.89 10.60 10.85
N LYS A 111 -5.70 11.24 10.02
CA LYS A 111 -5.26 12.20 8.99
C LYS A 111 -6.02 13.51 9.13
N LEU A 112 -5.28 14.60 9.00
CA LEU A 112 -5.87 15.93 8.89
C LEU A 112 -6.32 16.13 7.43
N THR A 113 -7.62 16.39 7.23
CA THR A 113 -8.17 16.71 5.91
C THR A 113 -7.79 18.14 5.49
N ALA A 114 -7.98 18.46 4.22
CA ALA A 114 -7.80 19.82 3.70
C ALA A 114 -8.72 20.84 4.38
N THR A 115 -9.85 20.39 4.94
CA THR A 115 -10.81 21.21 5.70
C THR A 115 -10.47 21.37 7.17
N GLY A 116 -9.34 20.75 7.65
CA GLY A 116 -8.90 20.82 9.04
C GLY A 116 -9.61 19.83 9.97
N THR A 117 -10.47 18.96 9.46
CA THR A 117 -11.08 17.88 10.25
C THR A 117 -10.16 16.68 10.33
N LYS A 118 -10.24 15.90 11.41
CA LYS A 118 -9.50 14.65 11.54
C LYS A 118 -10.35 13.47 11.04
N GLU A 119 -9.83 12.75 10.05
CA GLU A 119 -10.36 11.44 9.66
C GLU A 119 -9.58 10.36 10.41
N ARG A 120 -10.30 9.42 11.04
CA ARG A 120 -9.73 8.27 11.75
C ARG A 120 -10.19 6.99 11.08
N THR A 121 -9.24 6.10 10.83
CA THR A 121 -9.53 4.70 10.43
C THR A 121 -8.86 3.76 11.41
N GLU A 122 -9.50 2.64 11.71
CA GLU A 122 -8.94 1.59 12.54
C GLU A 122 -9.02 0.25 11.83
N THR A 123 -7.92 -0.49 11.77
CA THR A 123 -7.87 -1.85 11.23
C THR A 123 -7.54 -2.82 12.35
N LYS A 124 -8.35 -3.87 12.51
CA LYS A 124 -8.15 -4.95 13.49
C LYS A 124 -7.82 -6.24 12.79
N TYR A 125 -6.74 -6.89 13.21
CA TYR A 125 -6.20 -8.10 12.58
C TYR A 125 -6.50 -9.34 13.39
N THR A 126 -6.80 -10.44 12.69
CA THR A 126 -6.95 -11.78 13.27
C THR A 126 -5.93 -12.71 12.64
N TYR A 127 -5.30 -13.55 13.45
CA TYR A 127 -4.27 -14.48 13.01
C TYR A 127 -4.73 -15.92 13.12
N ARG A 128 -4.22 -16.78 12.24
CA ARG A 128 -4.32 -18.24 12.36
C ARG A 128 -2.94 -18.86 12.30
N PRO A 129 -2.69 -19.93 13.06
CA PRO A 129 -1.46 -20.68 12.95
C PRO A 129 -1.24 -21.19 11.53
N PHE A 130 -0.01 -21.01 11.04
CA PHE A 130 0.45 -21.59 9.79
C PHE A 130 1.39 -22.78 10.06
N SER A 131 2.22 -22.64 11.10
CA SER A 131 3.09 -23.67 11.66
C SER A 131 3.17 -23.47 13.17
N PRO A 132 3.78 -24.39 13.93
CA PRO A 132 3.98 -24.21 15.37
C PRO A 132 4.70 -22.90 15.75
N GLN A 133 5.49 -22.32 14.83
CA GLN A 133 6.30 -21.13 15.07
C GLN A 133 5.84 -19.89 14.29
N ALA A 134 4.78 -20.00 13.47
CA ALA A 134 4.35 -18.91 12.61
C ALA A 134 2.83 -18.86 12.46
N SER A 135 2.29 -17.63 12.45
CA SER A 135 0.90 -17.34 12.13
C SER A 135 0.80 -16.38 10.96
N TYR A 136 -0.32 -16.39 10.27
CA TYR A 136 -0.62 -15.47 9.18
C TYR A 136 -1.88 -14.66 9.49
N VAL A 137 -2.03 -13.49 8.91
CA VAL A 137 -3.26 -12.71 8.97
C VAL A 137 -4.34 -13.47 8.23
N SER A 138 -5.29 -14.05 8.96
CA SER A 138 -6.42 -14.79 8.37
C SER A 138 -7.57 -13.87 7.98
N SER A 139 -7.74 -12.77 8.71
CA SER A 139 -8.73 -11.75 8.40
C SER A 139 -8.37 -10.42 9.02
N TYR A 140 -8.99 -9.34 8.53
CA TYR A 140 -8.98 -8.05 9.19
C TYR A 140 -10.28 -7.29 8.94
N LYS A 141 -10.58 -6.35 9.83
CA LYS A 141 -11.75 -5.47 9.76
C LYS A 141 -11.31 -4.03 9.80
N GLU A 142 -11.89 -3.20 8.93
CA GLU A 142 -11.64 -1.77 8.89
C GLU A 142 -12.85 -1.00 9.39
N TYR A 143 -12.58 0.02 10.19
CA TYR A 143 -13.60 0.87 10.81
C TYR A 143 -13.34 2.33 10.45
N ASP A 144 -14.41 3.10 10.23
CA ASP A 144 -14.33 4.53 10.01
C ASP A 144 -14.23 5.33 11.32
N SER A 145 -14.21 6.68 11.20
CA SER A 145 -14.14 7.59 12.34
C SER A 145 -15.32 7.51 13.30
N GLN A 146 -16.44 6.92 12.87
CA GLN A 146 -17.65 6.70 13.69
C GLN A 146 -17.67 5.29 14.30
N GLY A 147 -16.62 4.49 14.09
CA GLY A 147 -16.54 3.11 14.55
C GLY A 147 -17.41 2.13 13.74
N ARG A 148 -17.93 2.54 12.57
CA ARG A 148 -18.72 1.66 11.70
C ARG A 148 -17.78 0.77 10.88
N LEU A 149 -18.16 -0.49 10.72
CA LEU A 149 -17.44 -1.45 9.87
C LEU A 149 -17.55 -1.04 8.40
N VAL A 150 -16.42 -0.67 7.76
CA VAL A 150 -16.38 -0.28 6.34
C VAL A 150 -15.80 -1.35 5.43
N ALA A 151 -15.03 -2.29 5.99
CA ALA A 151 -14.62 -3.49 5.27
C ALA A 151 -14.37 -4.67 6.20
N ASP A 152 -14.68 -5.87 5.71
CA ASP A 152 -14.31 -7.16 6.30
C ASP A 152 -13.54 -7.97 5.25
N VAL A 153 -12.33 -8.42 5.60
CA VAL A 153 -11.42 -9.07 4.68
C VAL A 153 -10.99 -10.41 5.23
N THR A 154 -11.10 -11.45 4.42
CA THR A 154 -10.66 -12.81 4.76
C THR A 154 -9.64 -13.29 3.73
N HIS A 155 -8.58 -13.93 4.21
CA HIS A 155 -7.52 -14.55 3.42
C HIS A 155 -7.68 -16.06 3.41
N GLU A 156 -7.66 -16.65 2.22
CA GLU A 156 -7.70 -18.09 2.01
C GLU A 156 -6.35 -18.55 1.44
N LEU A 157 -5.81 -19.62 2.02
CA LEU A 157 -4.56 -20.21 1.59
C LEU A 157 -4.80 -21.52 0.86
N GLU A 158 -3.96 -21.80 -0.14
CA GLU A 158 -3.79 -23.13 -0.73
C GLU A 158 -2.36 -23.59 -0.47
N GLY A 159 -2.24 -24.58 0.43
CA GLY A 159 -0.92 -24.92 0.98
C GLY A 159 -0.31 -23.73 1.74
N SER A 160 0.83 -23.26 1.24
CA SER A 160 1.55 -22.12 1.82
C SER A 160 1.35 -20.81 1.08
N ARG A 161 0.51 -20.77 0.05
CA ARG A 161 0.31 -19.60 -0.82
C ARG A 161 -1.05 -18.99 -0.62
N LEU A 162 -1.13 -17.67 -0.68
CA LEU A 162 -2.40 -16.95 -0.69
C LEU A 162 -3.13 -17.27 -2.00
N SER A 163 -4.28 -17.96 -1.92
CA SER A 163 -5.06 -18.34 -3.10
C SER A 163 -6.17 -17.36 -3.38
N ARG A 164 -6.79 -16.82 -2.31
CA ARG A 164 -7.91 -15.89 -2.45
C ARG A 164 -7.95 -14.89 -1.32
N VAL A 165 -8.43 -13.69 -1.66
CA VAL A 165 -8.90 -12.67 -0.70
C VAL A 165 -10.37 -12.39 -1.00
N VAL A 166 -11.19 -12.41 0.04
CA VAL A 166 -12.59 -11.99 -0.02
C VAL A 166 -12.70 -10.70 0.79
N ARG A 167 -13.16 -9.62 0.16
CA ARG A 167 -13.36 -8.31 0.78
C ARG A 167 -14.81 -7.91 0.65
N THR A 168 -15.51 -7.78 1.76
CA THR A 168 -16.85 -7.17 1.82
C THR A 168 -16.69 -5.70 2.18
N VAL A 169 -17.20 -4.83 1.35
CA VAL A 169 -17.20 -3.37 1.55
C VAL A 169 -18.59 -2.93 1.92
N TYR A 170 -18.71 -2.09 2.94
CA TYR A 170 -19.97 -1.57 3.49
C TYR A 170 -20.06 -0.08 3.16
N ASP A 171 -21.04 0.30 2.33
CA ASP A 171 -21.27 1.69 1.91
C ASP A 171 -22.49 2.26 2.63
N TYR A 172 -22.25 3.26 3.47
CA TYR A 172 -23.27 3.99 4.25
C TYR A 172 -23.72 5.30 3.59
N SER A 173 -23.31 5.57 2.35
CA SER A 173 -23.59 6.85 1.67
C SER A 173 -25.09 7.15 1.48
N ALA A 174 -25.94 6.12 1.50
CA ALA A 174 -27.38 6.26 1.38
C ALA A 174 -28.10 6.74 2.68
N GLY A 175 -27.34 6.98 3.77
CA GLY A 175 -27.88 7.53 5.03
C GLY A 175 -28.72 6.56 5.86
N GLY A 176 -28.78 5.28 5.49
CA GLY A 176 -29.52 4.25 6.23
C GLY A 176 -28.67 3.53 7.29
N ALA A 177 -29.35 2.91 8.26
CA ALA A 177 -28.67 2.05 9.25
C ALA A 177 -28.06 0.78 8.63
N ASN A 178 -28.58 0.35 7.48
CA ASN A 178 -28.11 -0.80 6.73
C ASN A 178 -27.23 -0.36 5.56
N PRO A 179 -25.93 -0.69 5.56
CA PRO A 179 -25.05 -0.34 4.46
C PRO A 179 -25.35 -1.19 3.22
N LYS A 180 -25.00 -0.63 2.05
CA LYS A 180 -24.92 -1.42 0.83
C LYS A 180 -23.66 -2.27 0.86
N GLU A 181 -23.80 -3.57 0.75
CA GLU A 181 -22.67 -4.49 0.71
C GLU A 181 -22.20 -4.74 -0.73
N THR A 182 -20.90 -4.77 -0.90
CA THR A 182 -20.23 -5.19 -2.14
C THR A 182 -19.15 -6.20 -1.81
N VAL A 183 -19.26 -7.41 -2.35
CA VAL A 183 -18.30 -8.48 -2.13
C VAL A 183 -17.33 -8.56 -3.31
N LEU A 184 -16.08 -8.24 -3.07
CA LEU A 184 -14.97 -8.36 -4.01
C LEU A 184 -14.20 -9.65 -3.73
N ARG A 185 -13.85 -10.38 -4.76
CA ARG A 185 -13.02 -11.58 -4.68
C ARG A 185 -11.75 -11.35 -5.50
N THR A 186 -10.60 -11.59 -4.90
CA THR A 186 -9.31 -11.55 -5.61
C THR A 186 -8.71 -12.94 -5.58
N ASN A 187 -8.55 -13.57 -6.73
CA ASN A 187 -7.87 -14.84 -6.88
C ASN A 187 -6.42 -14.60 -7.31
N TYR A 188 -5.50 -15.40 -6.78
CA TYR A 188 -4.07 -15.34 -7.07
C TYR A 188 -3.62 -16.57 -7.83
N THR A 189 -2.76 -16.36 -8.83
CA THR A 189 -2.11 -17.41 -9.61
C THR A 189 -0.61 -17.14 -9.61
N TYR A 190 0.18 -18.14 -9.28
CA TYR A 190 1.63 -18.05 -9.17
C TYR A 190 2.27 -18.64 -10.41
N MET A 191 2.94 -17.81 -11.20
CA MET A 191 3.72 -18.19 -12.38
C MET A 191 5.12 -17.57 -12.22
N GLU A 192 5.94 -18.20 -11.40
CA GLU A 192 7.26 -17.65 -11.06
C GLU A 192 8.06 -17.12 -12.26
N PRO A 193 8.62 -15.90 -12.15
CA PRO A 193 8.67 -15.00 -11.01
C PRO A 193 7.46 -14.03 -10.90
N ILE A 194 6.39 -14.29 -11.62
CA ILE A 194 5.20 -13.43 -11.70
C ILE A 194 4.09 -13.97 -10.81
N ILE A 195 3.43 -13.09 -10.08
CA ILE A 195 2.17 -13.35 -9.39
C ILE A 195 1.09 -12.58 -10.14
N GLU A 196 0.06 -13.29 -10.61
CA GLU A 196 -1.13 -12.67 -11.18
C GLU A 196 -2.25 -12.65 -10.15
N SER A 197 -3.05 -11.59 -10.16
CA SER A 197 -4.30 -11.53 -9.40
C SER A 197 -5.43 -11.00 -10.26
N ARG A 198 -6.66 -11.44 -9.97
CA ARG A 198 -7.88 -10.97 -10.61
C ARG A 198 -8.93 -10.67 -9.56
N THR A 199 -9.38 -9.42 -9.52
CA THR A 199 -10.41 -8.95 -8.60
C THR A 199 -11.73 -8.80 -9.34
N PHE A 200 -12.80 -9.39 -8.81
CA PHE A 200 -14.11 -9.42 -9.43
C PHE A 200 -15.24 -9.45 -8.39
N THR A 201 -16.44 -9.07 -8.83
CA THR A 201 -17.70 -9.29 -8.11
C THR A 201 -18.49 -10.39 -8.83
N LEU A 202 -19.11 -11.31 -8.09
CA LEU A 202 -20.04 -12.27 -8.68
C LEU A 202 -21.41 -11.63 -8.82
N VAL A 203 -21.91 -11.56 -10.05
CA VAL A 203 -23.28 -11.14 -10.36
C VAL A 203 -24.12 -12.40 -10.42
N THR A 204 -25.01 -12.59 -9.45
CA THR A 204 -25.84 -13.79 -9.31
C THR A 204 -27.32 -13.55 -9.67
N ASP A 205 -27.74 -12.30 -9.76
CA ASP A 205 -29.10 -11.93 -10.13
C ASP A 205 -29.35 -12.23 -11.63
N PRO A 206 -30.24 -13.15 -12.00
CA PRO A 206 -30.55 -13.45 -13.40
C PRO A 206 -31.14 -12.26 -14.17
N LYS A 207 -31.69 -11.27 -13.44
CA LYS A 207 -32.26 -10.05 -14.02
C LYS A 207 -31.24 -8.91 -14.13
N ALA A 208 -30.00 -9.13 -13.68
CA ALA A 208 -28.96 -8.09 -13.77
C ALA A 208 -28.71 -7.69 -15.22
N VAL A 209 -28.63 -6.40 -15.46
CA VAL A 209 -28.25 -5.86 -16.78
C VAL A 209 -26.85 -6.34 -17.12
N GLY A 210 -26.72 -7.08 -18.23
CA GLY A 210 -25.45 -7.64 -18.68
C GLY A 210 -25.18 -9.09 -18.22
N GLY A 211 -26.18 -9.77 -17.61
CA GLY A 211 -26.11 -11.21 -17.30
C GLY A 211 -25.40 -11.55 -16.00
N THR A 212 -25.34 -12.86 -15.71
CA THR A 212 -24.69 -13.42 -14.51
C THR A 212 -23.24 -13.80 -14.80
N GLY A 213 -22.41 -13.85 -13.76
CA GLY A 213 -21.02 -14.30 -13.86
C GLY A 213 -20.04 -13.39 -13.11
N ALA A 214 -18.76 -13.50 -13.44
CA ALA A 214 -17.72 -12.65 -12.85
C ALA A 214 -17.65 -11.31 -13.57
N LEU A 215 -17.90 -10.22 -12.85
CA LEU A 215 -17.66 -8.86 -13.31
C LEU A 215 -16.31 -8.40 -12.77
N TYR A 216 -15.32 -8.30 -13.65
CA TYR A 216 -13.95 -7.97 -13.27
C TYR A 216 -13.77 -6.48 -13.03
N HIS A 217 -13.06 -6.15 -11.96
CA HIS A 217 -12.66 -4.79 -11.61
C HIS A 217 -11.21 -4.53 -12.00
N GLU A 218 -10.36 -5.54 -11.77
CA GLU A 218 -8.92 -5.38 -11.88
C GLU A 218 -8.25 -6.71 -12.23
N GLN A 219 -7.18 -6.61 -13.00
CA GLN A 219 -6.18 -7.67 -13.17
C GLN A 219 -4.81 -7.08 -12.90
N ALA A 220 -4.04 -7.70 -11.99
CA ALA A 220 -2.71 -7.25 -11.67
C ALA A 220 -1.68 -8.35 -11.95
N ARG A 221 -0.47 -7.91 -12.32
CA ARG A 221 0.75 -8.70 -12.42
C ARG A 221 1.79 -8.06 -11.52
N MET A 222 2.45 -8.85 -10.69
CA MET A 222 3.48 -8.33 -9.81
C MET A 222 4.69 -9.28 -9.78
N ARG A 223 5.85 -8.68 -9.55
CA ARG A 223 7.07 -9.40 -9.23
C ARG A 223 7.57 -8.94 -7.88
N VAL A 224 7.93 -9.87 -7.03
CA VAL A 224 8.45 -9.61 -5.69
C VAL A 224 9.89 -10.11 -5.59
N ASP A 225 10.66 -9.54 -4.66
CA ASP A 225 11.98 -10.06 -4.31
C ASP A 225 11.87 -11.22 -3.31
N TYR A 226 13.04 -11.75 -2.91
CA TYR A 226 13.12 -12.81 -1.91
C TYR A 226 12.49 -12.46 -0.55
N TYR A 227 12.39 -11.16 -0.23
CA TYR A 227 11.78 -10.65 1.00
C TYR A 227 10.29 -10.35 0.82
N GLY A 228 9.71 -10.62 -0.35
CA GLY A 228 8.33 -10.34 -0.68
C GLY A 228 8.03 -8.87 -0.97
N ARG A 229 9.05 -8.03 -1.17
CA ARG A 229 8.86 -6.62 -1.52
C ARG A 229 8.59 -6.51 -3.02
N LYS A 230 7.62 -5.68 -3.40
CA LYS A 230 7.29 -5.48 -4.81
C LYS A 230 8.46 -4.84 -5.57
N LEU A 231 8.91 -5.46 -6.64
CA LEU A 231 9.87 -4.90 -7.59
C LEU A 231 9.18 -4.28 -8.80
N PHE A 232 8.05 -4.85 -9.17
CA PHE A 232 7.25 -4.45 -10.31
C PHE A 232 5.78 -4.73 -10.03
N GLU A 233 4.90 -3.87 -10.53
CA GLU A 233 3.46 -4.06 -10.50
C GLU A 233 2.85 -3.43 -11.76
N GLU A 234 1.98 -4.18 -12.42
CA GLU A 234 1.14 -3.73 -13.52
C GLU A 234 -0.31 -4.04 -13.16
N ILE A 235 -1.16 -3.03 -13.13
CA ILE A 235 -2.57 -3.14 -12.75
C ILE A 235 -3.41 -2.65 -13.93
N HIS A 236 -4.26 -3.49 -14.46
CA HIS A 236 -5.28 -3.12 -15.44
C HIS A 236 -6.64 -3.00 -14.75
N THR A 237 -7.35 -1.93 -15.01
CA THR A 237 -8.72 -1.71 -14.52
C THR A 237 -9.72 -1.87 -15.65
N PHE A 238 -10.95 -2.29 -15.32
CA PHE A 238 -12.00 -2.56 -16.30
C PHE A 238 -13.26 -1.77 -15.98
N ASP A 239 -14.02 -1.44 -17.03
CA ASP A 239 -15.30 -0.78 -16.89
C ASP A 239 -16.34 -1.78 -16.37
N THR A 240 -16.85 -1.54 -15.17
CA THR A 240 -17.87 -2.37 -14.54
C THR A 240 -19.31 -1.91 -14.85
N SER A 241 -19.46 -0.78 -15.51
CA SER A 241 -20.80 -0.27 -15.89
C SER A 241 -21.43 -1.03 -17.07
N VAL A 242 -20.59 -1.70 -17.87
CA VAL A 242 -21.06 -2.42 -19.08
C VAL A 242 -21.68 -3.78 -18.80
N GLY A 243 -21.57 -4.29 -17.58
CA GLY A 243 -22.06 -5.62 -17.17
C GLY A 243 -21.20 -6.78 -17.71
N VAL A 244 -21.50 -7.99 -17.20
CA VAL A 244 -20.69 -9.21 -17.44
C VAL A 244 -20.56 -9.57 -18.92
N ALA A 245 -21.67 -9.57 -19.66
CA ALA A 245 -21.71 -10.03 -21.06
C ALA A 245 -20.99 -9.09 -22.03
N LYS A 246 -20.76 -7.82 -21.66
CA LYS A 246 -20.12 -6.82 -22.53
C LYS A 246 -18.71 -6.48 -22.10
N GLN A 247 -18.23 -7.03 -20.99
CA GLN A 247 -16.89 -6.74 -20.50
C GLN A 247 -15.84 -7.49 -21.32
N ASP A 248 -14.91 -6.74 -21.91
CA ASP A 248 -13.79 -7.28 -22.69
C ASP A 248 -12.48 -7.10 -21.90
N LEU A 249 -11.97 -8.18 -21.34
CA LEU A 249 -10.70 -8.17 -20.57
C LEU A 249 -9.46 -7.87 -21.42
N LYS A 250 -9.57 -7.82 -22.73
CA LYS A 250 -8.49 -7.38 -23.63
C LYS A 250 -8.47 -5.87 -23.79
N LYS A 251 -9.51 -5.18 -23.30
CA LYS A 251 -9.68 -3.73 -23.42
C LYS A 251 -9.83 -3.09 -22.05
N PRO A 252 -8.74 -2.97 -21.28
CA PRO A 252 -8.79 -2.25 -20.02
C PRO A 252 -9.16 -0.78 -20.23
N ASN A 253 -9.87 -0.19 -19.26
CA ASN A 253 -10.17 1.23 -19.29
C ASN A 253 -9.12 2.08 -18.55
N GLY A 254 -8.11 1.44 -17.97
CA GLY A 254 -6.96 2.08 -17.35
C GLY A 254 -5.87 1.08 -17.01
N ALA A 255 -4.66 1.58 -16.85
CA ALA A 255 -3.54 0.80 -16.35
C ALA A 255 -2.64 1.64 -15.45
N THR A 256 -2.04 1.01 -14.45
CA THR A 256 -0.94 1.58 -13.66
C THR A 256 0.23 0.62 -13.73
N VAL A 257 1.40 1.15 -14.08
CA VAL A 257 2.66 0.39 -14.08
C VAL A 257 3.59 1.04 -13.07
N ALA A 258 4.12 0.26 -12.14
CA ALA A 258 5.05 0.74 -11.13
C ALA A 258 6.27 -0.16 -11.00
N THR A 259 7.43 0.45 -10.79
CA THR A 259 8.69 -0.24 -10.48
C THR A 259 9.29 0.35 -9.22
N TYR A 260 9.91 -0.52 -8.40
CA TYR A 260 10.45 -0.15 -7.11
C TYR A 260 11.89 -0.66 -6.96
N THR A 261 12.71 0.13 -6.30
CA THR A 261 14.05 -0.25 -5.85
C THR A 261 14.15 0.06 -4.37
N TYR A 262 14.78 -0.84 -3.61
CA TYR A 262 14.90 -0.71 -2.15
C TYR A 262 16.38 -0.53 -1.78
N GLY A 263 16.62 0.34 -0.80
CA GLY A 263 17.92 0.51 -0.17
C GLY A 263 18.19 -0.57 0.89
N ASP A 264 19.38 -0.51 1.46
CA ASP A 264 19.84 -1.46 2.50
C ASP A 264 19.00 -1.37 3.79
N THR A 265 18.41 -0.21 4.07
CA THR A 265 17.48 0.00 5.19
C THR A 265 16.08 -0.58 4.93
N GLY A 266 15.81 -1.07 3.70
CA GLY A 266 14.50 -1.57 3.29
C GLY A 266 13.52 -0.48 2.84
N ASP A 267 13.90 0.79 2.91
CA ASP A 267 13.12 1.90 2.38
C ASP A 267 13.13 1.89 0.84
N ILE A 268 12.05 2.36 0.22
CA ILE A 268 12.02 2.59 -1.23
C ILE A 268 12.98 3.75 -1.54
N VAL A 269 14.00 3.47 -2.35
CA VAL A 269 14.96 4.50 -2.81
C VAL A 269 14.69 4.95 -4.23
N ARG A 270 13.89 4.17 -5.00
CA ARG A 270 13.40 4.60 -6.31
C ARG A 270 12.02 4.01 -6.56
N GLU A 271 11.13 4.85 -7.07
CA GLU A 271 9.82 4.47 -7.58
C GLU A 271 9.58 5.18 -8.91
N LEU A 272 9.13 4.43 -9.91
CA LEU A 272 8.54 4.98 -11.13
C LEU A 272 7.12 4.42 -11.22
N ARG A 273 6.13 5.31 -11.31
CA ARG A 273 4.74 4.94 -11.51
C ARG A 273 4.18 5.70 -12.71
N GLU A 274 3.58 4.98 -13.62
CA GLU A 274 2.93 5.51 -14.80
C GLU A 274 1.46 5.09 -14.81
N THR A 275 0.57 6.07 -14.94
CA THR A 275 -0.88 5.83 -15.02
C THR A 275 -1.33 6.11 -16.43
N HIS A 276 -2.05 5.16 -17.00
CA HIS A 276 -2.57 5.21 -18.36
C HIS A 276 -4.10 5.21 -18.31
N GLY A 277 -4.72 6.04 -19.11
CA GLY A 277 -6.18 6.13 -19.25
C GLY A 277 -6.62 5.84 -20.68
N PRO A 278 -7.94 5.72 -20.90
CA PRO A 278 -8.49 5.48 -22.21
C PRO A 278 -8.21 6.67 -23.14
N ARG A 279 -8.08 6.39 -24.43
CA ARG A 279 -8.11 7.43 -25.45
C ARG A 279 -9.55 7.90 -25.67
N THR A 280 -9.69 9.14 -26.08
CA THR A 280 -10.98 9.66 -26.53
C THR A 280 -11.35 9.07 -27.88
N GLN A 281 -12.65 9.07 -28.24
CA GLN A 281 -13.10 8.62 -29.55
C GLN A 281 -12.44 9.41 -30.68
N ALA A 282 -12.27 10.74 -30.51
CA ALA A 282 -11.57 11.58 -31.49
C ALA A 282 -10.11 11.18 -31.73
N GLU A 283 -9.41 10.72 -30.69
CA GLU A 283 -8.02 10.23 -30.83
C GLU A 283 -7.96 8.89 -31.57
N TYR A 284 -8.98 8.02 -31.44
CA TYR A 284 -9.10 6.80 -32.24
C TYR A 284 -9.43 7.10 -33.70
N ASP A 285 -10.37 8.02 -33.91
CA ASP A 285 -10.80 8.39 -35.25
C ASP A 285 -9.67 9.08 -36.07
N ALA A 286 -8.77 9.77 -35.34
CA ALA A 286 -7.57 10.37 -35.93
C ALA A 286 -6.47 9.35 -36.29
N ASP A 287 -6.47 8.18 -35.63
CA ASP A 287 -5.48 7.11 -35.82
C ASP A 287 -5.93 6.17 -36.95
N LYS A 288 -5.83 6.65 -38.21
CA LYS A 288 -6.24 5.90 -39.43
C LYS A 288 -5.50 4.57 -39.61
N GLU A 289 -4.35 4.40 -38.99
CA GLU A 289 -3.52 3.21 -39.12
C GLU A 289 -3.66 2.23 -37.94
N HIS A 290 -4.48 2.57 -36.92
CA HIS A 290 -4.71 1.79 -35.68
C HIS A 290 -3.41 1.33 -35.00
N LYS A 291 -2.38 2.17 -35.03
CA LYS A 291 -1.05 1.88 -34.47
C LYS A 291 -0.89 2.37 -33.04
N LEU A 292 -1.79 3.26 -32.59
CA LEU A 292 -1.71 3.79 -31.23
C LEU A 292 -2.15 2.74 -30.22
N PRO A 293 -1.47 2.65 -29.06
CA PRO A 293 -1.90 1.76 -27.98
C PRO A 293 -3.29 2.15 -27.47
N LEU A 294 -4.07 1.17 -26.97
CA LEU A 294 -5.42 1.37 -26.43
C LEU A 294 -5.47 2.42 -25.30
N LEU A 295 -4.43 2.47 -24.49
CA LEU A 295 -4.29 3.42 -23.41
C LEU A 295 -3.21 4.44 -23.70
N LYS A 296 -3.37 5.67 -23.20
CA LYS A 296 -2.35 6.73 -23.23
C LYS A 296 -1.88 7.08 -21.84
N LEU A 297 -0.61 7.48 -21.73
CA LEU A 297 -0.07 8.01 -20.48
C LEU A 297 -0.85 9.27 -20.10
N ILE A 298 -1.42 9.27 -18.87
CA ILE A 298 -2.17 10.41 -18.33
C ILE A 298 -1.52 11.02 -17.09
N ASP A 299 -0.67 10.24 -16.40
CA ASP A 299 0.10 10.74 -15.27
C ASP A 299 1.38 9.93 -15.09
N ARG A 300 2.41 10.58 -14.53
CA ARG A 300 3.69 9.97 -14.19
C ARG A 300 4.19 10.51 -12.86
N TYR A 301 4.68 9.60 -12.04
CA TYR A 301 5.34 9.90 -10.79
C TYR A 301 6.70 9.20 -10.76
N TYR A 302 7.75 9.96 -10.48
CA TYR A 302 9.08 9.43 -10.23
C TYR A 302 9.59 9.94 -8.90
N TYR A 303 10.19 9.05 -8.13
CA TYR A 303 10.79 9.32 -6.84
C TYR A 303 12.15 8.65 -6.77
N GLU A 304 13.17 9.37 -6.33
CA GLU A 304 14.51 8.84 -6.12
C GLU A 304 15.13 9.44 -4.87
N VAL A 305 15.77 8.58 -4.06
CA VAL A 305 16.53 8.94 -2.87
C VAL A 305 17.98 8.59 -3.09
N LYS A 306 18.87 9.53 -2.78
CA LYS A 306 20.33 9.33 -2.70
C LYS A 306 20.78 9.62 -1.29
N TYR A 307 21.30 8.63 -0.60
CA TYR A 307 21.92 8.82 0.69
C TYR A 307 23.30 9.45 0.48
N THR A 308 23.53 10.61 1.11
CA THR A 308 24.74 11.42 0.92
C THR A 308 25.67 11.37 2.11
N GLN A 309 25.19 10.97 3.29
CA GLN A 309 25.97 10.80 4.50
C GLN A 309 25.45 9.63 5.33
N THR A 310 26.34 8.97 6.07
CA THR A 310 26.03 7.91 7.03
C THR A 310 26.69 8.21 8.38
N ASN A 311 26.14 7.65 9.47
CA ASN A 311 26.78 7.68 10.78
C ASN A 311 27.78 6.54 10.95
N THR A 312 28.40 6.44 12.12
CA THR A 312 29.37 5.38 12.47
C THR A 312 28.78 3.97 12.48
N GLU A 313 27.47 3.86 12.66
CA GLU A 313 26.73 2.59 12.60
C GLU A 313 26.36 2.18 11.15
N GLY A 314 26.69 3.04 10.16
CA GLY A 314 26.36 2.81 8.75
C GLY A 314 24.93 3.23 8.35
N PHE A 315 24.14 3.85 9.25
CA PHE A 315 22.81 4.34 8.91
C PHE A 315 22.87 5.68 8.20
N PRO A 316 22.02 5.89 7.16
CA PRO A 316 21.95 7.16 6.45
C PRO A 316 21.56 8.31 7.39
N THR A 317 22.29 9.42 7.38
CA THR A 317 21.99 10.63 8.17
C THR A 317 21.56 11.81 7.34
N LYS A 318 21.82 11.75 6.02
CA LYS A 318 21.37 12.76 5.08
C LYS A 318 21.00 12.13 3.75
N MET A 319 19.93 12.63 3.15
CA MET A 319 19.47 12.21 1.83
C MET A 319 19.10 13.40 0.96
N GLU A 320 19.29 13.23 -0.34
CA GLU A 320 18.75 14.07 -1.39
C GLU A 320 17.58 13.30 -2.03
N VAL A 321 16.44 13.95 -2.15
CA VAL A 321 15.22 13.37 -2.71
C VAL A 321 14.84 14.13 -3.96
N THR A 322 14.66 13.41 -5.06
CA THR A 322 14.12 13.94 -6.31
C THR A 322 12.72 13.39 -6.53
N VAL A 323 11.78 14.27 -6.81
CA VAL A 323 10.38 13.93 -7.17
C VAL A 323 10.06 14.57 -8.51
N GLU A 324 9.56 13.79 -9.47
CA GLU A 324 9.01 14.29 -10.72
C GLU A 324 7.53 13.91 -10.81
N LYS A 325 6.67 14.85 -11.16
CA LYS A 325 5.22 14.64 -11.25
C LYS A 325 4.67 15.11 -12.59
N GLY A 326 3.64 14.38 -13.04
CA GLY A 326 2.91 14.69 -14.26
C GLY A 326 3.66 14.35 -15.55
N ILE A 327 2.95 14.46 -16.67
CA ILE A 327 3.50 14.21 -18.01
C ILE A 327 4.61 15.23 -18.34
N ALA A 328 4.47 16.47 -17.87
CA ALA A 328 5.46 17.54 -18.04
C ALA A 328 6.75 17.32 -17.23
N LYS A 329 6.80 16.27 -16.37
CA LYS A 329 7.95 15.91 -15.53
C LYS A 329 8.41 17.09 -14.65
N THR A 330 7.46 17.77 -14.01
CA THR A 330 7.79 18.83 -13.07
C THR A 330 8.65 18.27 -11.94
N LYS A 331 9.92 18.72 -11.89
CA LYS A 331 10.93 18.21 -10.98
C LYS A 331 11.05 19.09 -9.73
N THR A 332 11.07 18.43 -8.57
CA THR A 332 11.39 19.04 -7.29
C THR A 332 12.51 18.24 -6.63
N THR A 333 13.54 18.92 -6.15
CA THR A 333 14.61 18.30 -5.38
C THR A 333 14.69 18.96 -4.02
N TYR A 334 14.85 18.15 -2.96
CA TYR A 334 15.03 18.64 -1.60
C TYR A 334 16.01 17.77 -0.82
N THR A 335 16.52 18.32 0.27
CA THR A 335 17.38 17.58 1.20
C THR A 335 16.60 17.25 2.47
N ALA A 336 16.86 16.08 3.04
CA ALA A 336 16.38 15.74 4.37
C ALA A 336 17.50 15.19 5.25
N ASN A 337 17.45 15.54 6.53
CA ASN A 337 18.31 14.99 7.57
C ASN A 337 17.59 13.85 8.28
N ILE A 338 18.35 12.84 8.72
CA ILE A 338 17.84 11.69 9.43
C ILE A 338 18.60 11.57 10.74
N SER A 339 17.91 11.52 11.86
CA SER A 339 18.47 11.26 13.18
C SER A 339 17.90 10.00 13.80
N TYR A 340 18.67 9.36 14.66
CA TYR A 340 18.35 8.10 15.30
C TYR A 340 18.55 8.19 16.81
N THR A 341 17.62 7.59 17.56
CA THR A 341 17.80 7.24 18.97
C THR A 341 17.87 5.71 19.05
N TYR A 342 18.79 5.21 19.84
CA TYR A 342 19.02 3.77 19.97
C TYR A 342 18.49 3.26 21.28
N PHE A 343 18.03 2.01 21.31
CA PHE A 343 17.73 1.33 22.56
C PHE A 343 18.99 1.26 23.43
N ALA A 344 18.84 1.53 24.71
CA ALA A 344 19.91 1.29 25.66
C ALA A 344 20.30 -0.19 25.62
N ASP A 345 21.61 -0.49 25.65
CA ASP A 345 22.07 -1.86 25.79
C ASP A 345 21.50 -2.46 27.07
N PRO A 346 21.04 -3.72 27.04
CA PRO A 346 20.61 -4.39 28.28
C PRO A 346 21.79 -4.37 29.25
N ALA A 347 21.53 -3.91 30.48
CA ALA A 347 22.55 -3.93 31.52
C ALA A 347 23.22 -5.33 31.56
N PRO A 348 24.55 -5.42 31.67
CA PRO A 348 25.21 -6.70 31.76
C PRO A 348 24.55 -7.50 32.88
N LYS A 349 24.11 -8.71 32.58
CA LYS A 349 23.59 -9.61 33.59
C LYS A 349 24.77 -9.97 34.50
N ASN A 350 24.82 -9.39 35.69
CA ASN A 350 25.73 -9.80 36.75
C ASN A 350 25.46 -11.23 37.18
#